data_5451a1b2ea0767c3de23cbb6740d263e
#
_entry.id   5451a1b2ea0767c3de23cbb6740d263e
#
_cell.length_a   1.000
_cell.length_b   1.000
_cell.length_c   1.000
_cell.angle_alpha   90.00
_cell.angle_beta   90.00
_cell.angle_gamma   90.00
#
_symmetry.space_group_name_H-M   'P 1'
#
loop_
_entity.id
_entity.type
_entity.pdbx_description
1 polymer ?
#
loop_
_entity_poly.entity_id
_entity_poly.type
_entity_poly.pdbx_seq_one_letter_code
_entity_poly.pdbx_strand_id
1 'polypeptide(L)'
;MKKTTPAAKKTRRRCPDVNQSMATSRPIVPTLHRAMASAGLFLPGGRNLDLGGGKYNKATLFVESFGAENLVVDPSRGQAHNRAMWASVRRMRADTVTVANVLNVICSSRDRQSVIKAAATSVKRGGRVGFQVYVGDGSGVGRVTKDGWQENRQPGSYLVEISRWFDYVERRGNIIYALEPRRSPRGPVPPDGPVGPRRAA
;
A
#
# COMPACT_ATOMS: atom_id res chain seq x y z
N MET A 1 -46.86 -25.24 6.92
CA MET A 1 -45.50 -25.48 7.44
C MET A 1 -44.48 -24.84 6.53
N LYS A 2 -43.84 -23.73 6.94
CA LYS A 2 -42.79 -23.01 6.15
C LYS A 2 -41.45 -23.69 6.43
N LYS A 3 -40.81 -24.27 5.41
CA LYS A 3 -39.47 -24.84 5.50
C LYS A 3 -38.46 -23.67 5.59
N THR A 4 -37.84 -23.48 6.74
CA THR A 4 -36.70 -22.60 6.94
C THR A 4 -35.46 -23.25 6.33
N THR A 5 -34.95 -22.69 5.24
CA THR A 5 -33.66 -23.06 4.63
C THR A 5 -32.53 -22.64 5.58
N PRO A 6 -31.62 -23.54 5.99
CA PRO A 6 -30.52 -23.17 6.87
C PRO A 6 -29.56 -22.23 6.16
N ALA A 7 -29.21 -21.11 6.82
CA ALA A 7 -28.22 -20.15 6.33
C ALA A 7 -26.86 -20.86 6.15
N ALA A 8 -26.33 -20.81 4.95
CA ALA A 8 -25.02 -21.35 4.62
C ALA A 8 -23.95 -20.69 5.50
N LYS A 9 -23.27 -21.47 6.35
CA LYS A 9 -22.11 -21.03 7.13
C LYS A 9 -21.05 -20.55 6.15
N LYS A 10 -20.78 -19.22 6.12
CA LYS A 10 -19.63 -18.64 5.40
C LYS A 10 -18.36 -19.23 6.00
N THR A 11 -17.81 -20.25 5.39
CA THR A 11 -16.49 -20.78 5.73
C THR A 11 -15.48 -19.66 5.52
N ARG A 12 -14.85 -19.19 6.59
CA ARG A 12 -13.69 -18.28 6.51
C ARG A 12 -12.64 -18.97 5.65
N ARG A 13 -12.44 -18.49 4.42
CA ARG A 13 -11.37 -19.00 3.57
C ARG A 13 -10.04 -18.70 4.27
N ARG A 14 -9.27 -19.74 4.54
CA ARG A 14 -7.95 -19.64 5.15
C ARG A 14 -7.02 -18.93 4.16
N CYS A 15 -6.32 -17.89 4.60
CA CYS A 15 -5.30 -17.24 3.79
C CYS A 15 -4.20 -18.26 3.43
N PRO A 16 -3.78 -18.33 2.18
CA PRO A 16 -2.67 -19.21 1.80
C PRO A 16 -1.37 -18.73 2.45
N ASP A 17 -0.53 -19.67 2.90
CA ASP A 17 0.78 -19.42 3.51
C ASP A 17 1.86 -19.08 2.46
N VAL A 18 1.50 -18.47 1.33
CA VAL A 18 2.42 -18.22 0.23
C VAL A 18 2.91 -16.77 0.25
N ASN A 19 4.21 -16.59 0.17
CA ASN A 19 4.82 -15.28 -0.06
C ASN A 19 4.57 -14.87 -1.53
N GLN A 20 3.49 -14.11 -1.76
CA GLN A 20 2.82 -13.94 -3.04
C GLN A 20 3.39 -12.82 -3.90
N SER A 21 4.29 -12.01 -3.34
CA SER A 21 4.78 -10.80 -4.00
C SER A 21 5.79 -11.08 -5.13
N MET A 22 6.46 -12.23 -5.11
CA MET A 22 7.56 -12.52 -6.05
C MET A 22 7.08 -12.80 -7.48
N ALA A 23 5.91 -13.41 -7.63
CA ALA A 23 5.40 -13.87 -8.92
C ALA A 23 4.71 -12.78 -9.74
N THR A 24 4.20 -11.72 -9.09
CA THR A 24 3.38 -10.67 -9.72
C THR A 24 4.16 -9.45 -10.21
N SER A 25 5.46 -9.38 -9.93
CA SER A 25 6.33 -8.29 -10.43
C SER A 25 6.31 -8.19 -11.96
N ARG A 26 6.16 -6.97 -12.47
CA ARG A 26 6.21 -6.67 -13.93
C ARG A 26 7.29 -5.64 -14.23
N PRO A 27 7.95 -5.73 -15.43
CA PRO A 27 8.99 -4.77 -15.83
C PRO A 27 8.37 -3.47 -16.40
N ILE A 28 7.47 -2.85 -15.65
CA ILE A 28 6.78 -1.60 -16.04
C ILE A 28 6.91 -0.56 -14.92
N VAL A 29 6.73 0.70 -15.27
CA VAL A 29 6.55 1.79 -14.28
C VAL A 29 5.08 1.78 -13.84
N PRO A 30 4.78 1.59 -12.54
CA PRO A 30 3.40 1.62 -12.06
C PRO A 30 2.73 2.99 -12.29
N THR A 31 1.40 2.99 -12.45
CA THR A 31 0.62 4.23 -12.63
C THR A 31 0.78 5.18 -11.45
N LEU A 32 0.92 4.65 -10.23
CA LEU A 32 1.21 5.44 -9.03
C LEU A 32 2.46 6.32 -9.19
N HIS A 33 3.58 5.73 -9.66
CA HIS A 33 4.82 6.48 -9.84
C HIS A 33 4.65 7.60 -10.86
N ARG A 34 3.97 7.33 -11.98
CA ARG A 34 3.67 8.36 -12.99
C ARG A 34 2.80 9.47 -12.42
N ALA A 35 1.76 9.14 -11.66
CA ALA A 35 0.87 10.11 -11.04
C ALA A 35 1.59 10.97 -9.99
N MET A 36 2.48 10.38 -9.19
CA MET A 36 3.28 11.12 -8.22
C MET A 36 4.31 12.05 -8.91
N ALA A 37 4.92 11.60 -10.02
CA ALA A 37 5.82 12.43 -10.82
C ALA A 37 5.06 13.61 -11.45
N SER A 38 3.88 13.37 -12.05
CA SER A 38 3.04 14.44 -12.62
C SER A 38 2.57 15.46 -11.58
N ALA A 39 2.49 15.06 -10.31
CA ALA A 39 2.19 15.94 -9.19
C ALA A 39 3.45 16.63 -8.60
N GLY A 40 4.64 16.48 -9.23
CA GLY A 40 5.89 17.07 -8.78
C GLY A 40 6.39 16.54 -7.43
N LEU A 41 6.07 15.30 -7.07
CA LEU A 41 6.40 14.75 -5.75
C LEU A 41 7.79 14.11 -5.67
N PHE A 42 8.43 13.80 -6.79
CA PHE A 42 9.82 13.35 -6.84
C PHE A 42 10.73 14.56 -7.09
N LEU A 43 11.30 15.08 -6.00
CA LEU A 43 12.15 16.27 -6.05
C LEU A 43 13.62 15.89 -6.22
N PRO A 44 14.41 16.68 -6.96
CA PRO A 44 15.86 16.51 -7.02
C PRO A 44 16.49 16.50 -5.61
N GLY A 45 17.35 15.52 -5.34
CA GLY A 45 17.93 15.28 -4.01
C GLY A 45 16.94 14.71 -2.98
N GLY A 46 15.67 14.56 -3.34
CA GLY A 46 14.66 13.89 -2.51
C GLY A 46 14.81 12.37 -2.48
N ARG A 47 14.05 11.73 -1.63
CA ARG A 47 14.10 10.28 -1.42
C ARG A 47 12.72 9.67 -1.48
N ASN A 48 12.54 8.65 -2.31
CA ASN A 48 11.38 7.78 -2.33
C ASN A 48 11.69 6.42 -1.70
N LEU A 49 10.76 5.87 -0.92
CA LEU A 49 10.79 4.46 -0.51
C LEU A 49 9.69 3.71 -1.26
N ASP A 50 10.08 2.73 -2.07
CA ASP A 50 9.17 1.87 -2.83
C ASP A 50 8.97 0.54 -2.11
N LEU A 51 7.85 0.42 -1.38
CA LEU A 51 7.49 -0.80 -0.64
C LEU A 51 6.77 -1.78 -1.56
N GLY A 52 7.39 -2.93 -1.79
CA GLY A 52 6.91 -3.92 -2.74
C GLY A 52 7.20 -3.54 -4.19
N GLY A 53 8.30 -2.83 -4.44
CA GLY A 53 8.70 -2.37 -5.78
C GLY A 53 9.15 -3.48 -6.73
N GLY A 54 9.16 -4.74 -6.25
CA GLY A 54 9.46 -5.91 -7.05
C GLY A 54 10.94 -6.06 -7.43
N LYS A 55 11.20 -7.01 -8.33
CA LYS A 55 12.56 -7.36 -8.75
C LYS A 55 13.13 -6.49 -9.88
N TYR A 56 12.30 -5.75 -10.59
CA TYR A 56 12.71 -4.96 -11.76
C TYR A 56 13.04 -3.51 -11.38
N ASN A 57 13.95 -2.87 -12.13
CA ASN A 57 14.43 -1.52 -11.85
C ASN A 57 13.69 -0.42 -12.62
N LYS A 58 12.60 -0.73 -13.34
CA LYS A 58 11.91 0.28 -14.18
C LYS A 58 11.33 1.44 -13.37
N ALA A 59 10.74 1.15 -12.19
CA ALA A 59 10.25 2.20 -11.29
C ALA A 59 11.43 3.01 -10.69
N THR A 60 12.53 2.34 -10.32
CA THR A 60 13.73 2.98 -9.80
C THR A 60 14.31 3.97 -10.82
N LEU A 61 14.62 3.51 -12.04
CA LEU A 61 15.13 4.37 -13.09
C LEU A 61 14.18 5.54 -13.41
N PHE A 62 12.88 5.31 -13.33
CA PHE A 62 11.88 6.37 -13.54
C PHE A 62 11.92 7.41 -12.43
N VAL A 63 11.99 7.04 -11.16
CA VAL A 63 12.09 7.98 -10.03
C VAL A 63 13.41 8.74 -10.07
N GLU A 64 14.51 8.04 -10.35
CA GLU A 64 15.85 8.62 -10.45
C GLU A 64 15.99 9.60 -11.61
N SER A 65 15.20 9.48 -12.69
CA SER A 65 15.18 10.45 -13.78
C SER A 65 14.67 11.85 -13.37
N PHE A 66 14.03 11.96 -12.19
CA PHE A 66 13.65 13.23 -11.57
C PHE A 66 14.70 13.74 -10.56
N GLY A 67 15.85 13.05 -10.44
CA GLY A 67 16.91 13.39 -9.48
C GLY A 67 16.63 12.94 -8.04
N ALA A 68 15.61 12.12 -7.80
CA ALA A 68 15.29 11.55 -6.49
C ALA A 68 15.94 10.16 -6.32
N GLU A 69 16.42 9.85 -5.12
CA GLU A 69 16.87 8.48 -4.78
C GLU A 69 15.64 7.57 -4.62
N ASN A 70 15.67 6.34 -5.16
CA ASN A 70 14.60 5.35 -4.96
C ASN A 70 15.10 4.12 -4.20
N LEU A 71 14.68 4.00 -2.95
CA LEU A 71 14.98 2.87 -2.07
C LEU A 71 13.89 1.79 -2.23
N VAL A 72 14.23 0.63 -2.73
CA VAL A 72 13.26 -0.47 -2.92
C VAL A 72 13.37 -1.48 -1.79
N VAL A 73 12.25 -1.77 -1.13
CA VAL A 73 12.11 -2.88 -0.18
C VAL A 73 11.09 -3.88 -0.75
N ASP A 74 11.55 -5.06 -1.09
CA ASP A 74 10.71 -6.12 -1.65
C ASP A 74 11.29 -7.50 -1.31
N PRO A 75 10.48 -8.51 -0.97
CA PRO A 75 10.95 -9.86 -0.68
C PRO A 75 11.85 -10.46 -1.79
N SER A 76 11.59 -10.11 -3.06
CA SER A 76 12.36 -10.58 -4.21
C SER A 76 13.80 -10.04 -4.28
N ARG A 77 14.12 -8.99 -3.52
CA ARG A 77 15.46 -8.38 -3.46
C ARG A 77 16.40 -9.07 -2.47
N GLY A 78 15.87 -9.99 -1.66
CA GLY A 78 16.63 -10.70 -0.64
C GLY A 78 16.82 -9.95 0.67
N GLN A 79 17.18 -10.69 1.72
CA GLN A 79 17.22 -10.15 3.07
C GLN A 79 18.34 -9.12 3.31
N ALA A 80 19.51 -9.33 2.71
CA ALA A 80 20.65 -8.42 2.89
C ALA A 80 20.36 -7.04 2.29
N HIS A 81 19.82 -7.02 1.06
CA HIS A 81 19.36 -5.78 0.42
C HIS A 81 18.31 -5.06 1.26
N ASN A 82 17.25 -5.78 1.67
CA ASN A 82 16.17 -5.19 2.44
C ASN A 82 16.65 -4.63 3.79
N ARG A 83 17.59 -5.32 4.48
CA ARG A 83 18.20 -4.80 5.71
C ARG A 83 18.95 -3.49 5.48
N ALA A 84 19.72 -3.39 4.38
CA ALA A 84 20.44 -2.16 4.01
C ALA A 84 19.48 -1.00 3.73
N MET A 85 18.39 -1.24 2.96
CA MET A 85 17.37 -0.25 2.66
C MET A 85 16.66 0.24 3.94
N TRP A 86 16.25 -0.68 4.82
CA TRP A 86 15.66 -0.31 6.10
C TRP A 86 16.63 0.46 7.01
N ALA A 87 17.91 0.15 7.00
CA ALA A 87 18.93 0.91 7.74
C ALA A 87 19.05 2.33 7.18
N SER A 88 19.03 2.49 5.86
CA SER A 88 19.04 3.81 5.21
C SER A 88 17.81 4.65 5.59
N VAL A 89 16.60 4.07 5.51
CA VAL A 89 15.35 4.75 5.88
C VAL A 89 15.30 5.14 7.35
N ARG A 90 15.84 4.30 8.25
CA ARG A 90 15.93 4.64 9.69
C ARG A 90 16.85 5.84 9.97
N ARG A 91 17.94 5.98 9.20
CA ARG A 91 18.85 7.14 9.32
C ARG A 91 18.21 8.41 8.78
N MET A 92 17.54 8.33 7.63
CA MET A 92 16.87 9.45 7.02
C MET A 92 15.57 8.99 6.34
N ARG A 93 14.43 9.41 6.90
CA ARG A 93 13.10 9.07 6.36
C ARG A 93 12.92 9.58 4.94
N ALA A 94 12.04 8.94 4.20
CA ALA A 94 11.72 9.29 2.83
C ALA A 94 10.81 10.53 2.73
N ASP A 95 10.97 11.32 1.69
CA ASP A 95 10.07 12.42 1.35
C ASP A 95 8.75 11.88 0.81
N THR A 96 8.84 10.79 0.05
CA THR A 96 7.69 10.07 -0.50
C THR A 96 7.81 8.57 -0.24
N VAL A 97 6.65 7.90 -0.16
CA VAL A 97 6.58 6.43 -0.12
C VAL A 97 5.56 5.96 -1.15
N THR A 98 5.95 4.99 -1.96
CA THR A 98 5.08 4.32 -2.94
C THR A 98 4.78 2.90 -2.52
N VAL A 99 3.49 2.48 -2.64
CA VAL A 99 3.01 1.13 -2.35
C VAL A 99 2.11 0.72 -3.51
N ALA A 100 2.71 0.18 -4.58
CA ALA A 100 2.02 -0.08 -5.84
C ALA A 100 1.62 -1.55 -5.98
N ASN A 101 0.31 -1.83 -5.94
CA ASN A 101 -0.28 -3.17 -6.10
C ASN A 101 0.21 -4.21 -5.07
N VAL A 102 0.48 -3.75 -3.84
CA VAL A 102 0.91 -4.60 -2.73
C VAL A 102 -0.26 -5.03 -1.86
N LEU A 103 -1.12 -4.10 -1.45
CA LEU A 103 -2.21 -4.40 -0.51
C LEU A 103 -3.23 -5.39 -1.09
N ASN A 104 -3.41 -5.39 -2.39
CA ASN A 104 -4.34 -6.29 -3.08
C ASN A 104 -3.84 -7.74 -3.21
N VAL A 105 -2.56 -8.00 -3.01
CA VAL A 105 -2.00 -9.36 -3.03
C VAL A 105 -1.75 -9.92 -1.63
N ILE A 106 -2.14 -9.21 -0.58
CA ILE A 106 -2.02 -9.64 0.81
C ILE A 106 -3.40 -10.01 1.35
N CYS A 107 -3.62 -11.29 1.63
CA CYS A 107 -4.88 -11.81 2.17
C CYS A 107 -5.14 -11.35 3.61
N SER A 108 -4.11 -11.40 4.46
CA SER A 108 -4.20 -11.07 5.88
C SER A 108 -4.32 -9.55 6.10
N SER A 109 -5.39 -9.13 6.76
CA SER A 109 -5.57 -7.72 7.15
C SER A 109 -4.46 -7.26 8.12
N ARG A 110 -3.95 -8.16 8.99
CA ARG A 110 -2.83 -7.88 9.89
C ARG A 110 -1.56 -7.54 9.09
N ASP A 111 -1.29 -8.32 8.02
CA ASP A 111 -0.07 -8.12 7.22
C ASP A 111 -0.19 -6.87 6.35
N ARG A 112 -1.39 -6.56 5.82
CA ARG A 112 -1.66 -5.26 5.17
C ARG A 112 -1.42 -4.10 6.13
N GLN A 113 -1.87 -4.20 7.39
CA GLN A 113 -1.61 -3.19 8.42
C GLN A 113 -0.11 -3.03 8.69
N SER A 114 0.68 -4.10 8.62
CA SER A 114 2.14 -4.03 8.78
C SER A 114 2.79 -3.23 7.64
N VAL A 115 2.33 -3.40 6.39
CA VAL A 115 2.79 -2.60 5.24
C VAL A 115 2.39 -1.13 5.39
N ILE A 116 1.15 -0.85 5.76
CA ILE A 116 0.66 0.52 5.96
C ILE A 116 1.42 1.22 7.10
N LYS A 117 1.66 0.52 8.20
CA LYS A 117 2.51 0.99 9.31
C LYS A 117 3.92 1.30 8.83
N ALA A 118 4.53 0.39 8.06
CA ALA A 118 5.87 0.59 7.51
C ALA A 118 5.93 1.86 6.65
N ALA A 119 4.94 2.10 5.79
CA ALA A 119 4.83 3.33 5.01
C ALA A 119 4.73 4.58 5.91
N ALA A 120 3.83 4.57 6.91
CA ALA A 120 3.62 5.69 7.82
C ALA A 120 4.86 6.01 8.67
N THR A 121 5.59 4.98 9.13
CA THR A 121 6.78 5.18 9.97
C THR A 121 8.03 5.55 9.17
N SER A 122 8.02 5.34 7.86
CA SER A 122 9.16 5.61 6.96
C SER A 122 9.11 6.97 6.29
N VAL A 123 7.93 7.58 6.16
CA VAL A 123 7.78 8.89 5.56
C VAL A 123 8.11 10.00 6.57
N LYS A 124 8.70 11.11 6.10
CA LYS A 124 8.89 12.35 6.89
C LYS A 124 7.54 12.97 7.27
N ARG A 125 7.53 13.79 8.32
CA ARG A 125 6.41 14.69 8.56
C ARG A 125 6.27 15.65 7.38
N GLY A 126 5.04 15.89 6.89
CA GLY A 126 4.80 16.65 5.66
C GLY A 126 5.09 15.88 4.36
N GLY A 127 5.71 14.70 4.43
CA GLY A 127 5.90 13.83 3.26
C GLY A 127 4.61 13.17 2.81
N ARG A 128 4.65 12.50 1.67
CA ARG A 128 3.46 11.93 1.03
C ARG A 128 3.59 10.43 0.81
N VAL A 129 2.49 9.71 1.03
CA VAL A 129 2.42 8.28 0.72
C VAL A 129 1.36 8.05 -0.34
N GLY A 130 1.72 7.29 -1.38
CA GLY A 130 0.80 6.83 -2.39
C GLY A 130 0.58 5.32 -2.28
N PHE A 131 -0.68 4.90 -2.32
CA PHE A 131 -1.07 3.50 -2.45
C PHE A 131 -1.83 3.32 -3.77
N GLN A 132 -1.43 2.34 -4.55
CA GLN A 132 -2.19 1.88 -5.71
C GLN A 132 -2.65 0.46 -5.47
N VAL A 133 -3.89 0.14 -5.82
CA VAL A 133 -4.41 -1.22 -5.74
C VAL A 133 -5.01 -1.65 -7.07
N TYR A 134 -4.74 -2.89 -7.44
CA TYR A 134 -5.41 -3.53 -8.55
C TYR A 134 -6.74 -4.12 -8.06
N VAL A 135 -7.83 -3.73 -8.73
CA VAL A 135 -9.20 -4.05 -8.29
C VAL A 135 -9.56 -5.53 -8.54
N GLY A 136 -8.87 -6.17 -9.49
CA GLY A 136 -9.24 -7.51 -9.94
C GLY A 136 -10.58 -7.50 -10.68
N ASP A 137 -11.48 -8.43 -10.33
CA ASP A 137 -12.84 -8.49 -10.86
C ASP A 137 -13.85 -7.57 -10.10
N GLY A 138 -13.39 -6.89 -9.06
CA GLY A 138 -14.21 -5.97 -8.27
C GLY A 138 -15.27 -6.62 -7.38
N SER A 139 -15.31 -7.95 -7.29
CA SER A 139 -16.34 -8.70 -6.55
C SER A 139 -16.30 -8.51 -5.02
N GLY A 140 -15.22 -7.94 -4.49
CA GLY A 140 -14.96 -7.86 -3.05
C GLY A 140 -14.56 -9.18 -2.41
N VAL A 141 -14.46 -10.26 -3.20
CA VAL A 141 -14.12 -11.61 -2.72
C VAL A 141 -12.69 -11.94 -3.11
N GLY A 142 -11.82 -12.05 -2.10
CA GLY A 142 -10.45 -12.48 -2.31
C GLY A 142 -10.37 -13.93 -2.78
N ARG A 143 -9.41 -14.24 -3.66
CA ARG A 143 -9.20 -15.59 -4.20
C ARG A 143 -7.73 -15.93 -4.38
N VAL A 144 -7.44 -17.22 -4.34
CA VAL A 144 -6.14 -17.76 -4.78
C VAL A 144 -6.07 -17.66 -6.30
N THR A 145 -4.94 -17.21 -6.82
CA THR A 145 -4.62 -17.14 -8.24
C THR A 145 -3.42 -18.05 -8.54
N LYS A 146 -3.07 -18.21 -9.81
CA LYS A 146 -1.84 -18.93 -10.22
C LYS A 146 -0.59 -18.37 -9.52
N ASP A 147 -0.55 -17.04 -9.34
CA ASP A 147 0.61 -16.31 -8.83
C ASP A 147 0.46 -15.93 -7.34
N GLY A 148 -0.52 -16.47 -6.63
CA GLY A 148 -0.73 -16.22 -5.21
C GLY A 148 -2.16 -15.80 -4.85
N TRP A 149 -2.33 -14.66 -4.18
CA TRP A 149 -3.61 -14.13 -3.74
C TRP A 149 -4.00 -12.86 -4.47
N GLN A 150 -5.29 -12.65 -4.72
CA GLN A 150 -5.85 -11.40 -5.18
C GLN A 150 -7.05 -11.00 -4.32
N GLU A 151 -6.97 -9.85 -3.67
CA GLU A 151 -8.11 -9.17 -3.05
C GLU A 151 -8.86 -8.40 -4.12
N ASN A 152 -10.02 -8.88 -4.53
CA ASN A 152 -10.83 -8.24 -5.57
C ASN A 152 -11.68 -7.09 -5.01
N ARG A 153 -11.09 -6.23 -4.19
CA ARG A 153 -11.78 -5.13 -3.52
C ARG A 153 -11.59 -3.80 -4.24
N GLN A 154 -12.61 -2.95 -4.17
CA GLN A 154 -12.53 -1.57 -4.65
C GLN A 154 -11.53 -0.77 -3.78
N PRO A 155 -10.82 0.23 -4.35
CA PRO A 155 -9.84 1.03 -3.61
C PRO A 155 -10.43 1.69 -2.37
N GLY A 156 -11.69 2.12 -2.41
CA GLY A 156 -12.39 2.71 -1.28
C GLY A 156 -12.43 1.84 -0.03
N SER A 157 -12.42 0.51 -0.18
CA SER A 157 -12.43 -0.42 0.96
C SER A 157 -11.12 -0.45 1.76
N TYR A 158 -10.02 0.08 1.21
CA TYR A 158 -8.74 0.20 1.91
C TYR A 158 -8.62 1.50 2.72
N LEU A 159 -9.50 2.48 2.50
CA LEU A 159 -9.44 3.77 3.20
C LEU A 159 -9.48 3.60 4.71
N VAL A 160 -10.35 2.71 5.23
CA VAL A 160 -10.45 2.42 6.67
C VAL A 160 -9.14 1.84 7.23
N GLU A 161 -8.47 0.98 6.46
CA GLU A 161 -7.19 0.38 6.87
C GLU A 161 -6.07 1.44 6.90
N ILE A 162 -6.04 2.35 5.92
CA ILE A 162 -5.01 3.38 5.76
C ILE A 162 -5.24 4.54 6.75
N SER A 163 -6.47 5.00 6.96
CA SER A 163 -6.82 6.10 7.87
C SER A 163 -6.51 5.82 9.34
N ARG A 164 -6.22 4.57 9.71
CA ARG A 164 -5.70 4.25 11.05
C ARG A 164 -4.31 4.84 11.31
N TRP A 165 -3.53 5.04 10.24
CA TRP A 165 -2.13 5.45 10.30
C TRP A 165 -1.87 6.85 9.76
N PHE A 166 -2.87 7.49 9.13
CA PHE A 166 -2.75 8.80 8.54
C PHE A 166 -3.94 9.68 8.92
N ASP A 167 -3.71 10.99 9.06
CA ASP A 167 -4.77 11.95 9.38
C ASP A 167 -5.58 12.33 8.16
N TYR A 168 -4.92 12.42 6.99
CA TYR A 168 -5.55 12.75 5.73
C TYR A 168 -5.37 11.63 4.74
N VAL A 169 -6.48 11.16 4.19
CA VAL A 169 -6.51 10.09 3.19
C VAL A 169 -7.49 10.49 2.10
N GLU A 170 -7.00 10.62 0.87
CA GLU A 170 -7.78 10.99 -0.29
C GLU A 170 -7.65 9.92 -1.38
N ARG A 171 -8.76 9.56 -2.02
CA ARG A 171 -8.77 8.62 -3.14
C ARG A 171 -9.00 9.35 -4.47
N ARG A 172 -8.16 9.06 -5.46
CA ARG A 172 -8.31 9.49 -6.86
C ARG A 172 -8.21 8.25 -7.76
N GLY A 173 -9.35 7.77 -8.23
CA GLY A 173 -9.43 6.52 -9.01
C GLY A 173 -8.93 5.32 -8.19
N ASN A 174 -7.91 4.65 -8.71
CA ASN A 174 -7.26 3.48 -8.06
C ASN A 174 -6.07 3.86 -7.18
N ILE A 175 -5.80 5.15 -7.00
CA ILE A 175 -4.72 5.65 -6.16
C ILE A 175 -5.33 6.28 -4.90
N ILE A 176 -4.67 6.02 -3.77
CA ILE A 176 -4.99 6.61 -2.47
C ILE A 176 -3.76 7.38 -2.01
N TYR A 177 -3.91 8.66 -1.76
CA TYR A 177 -2.88 9.51 -1.17
C TYR A 177 -3.12 9.66 0.32
N ALA A 178 -2.03 9.58 1.10
CA ALA A 178 -2.09 9.70 2.54
C ALA A 178 -1.01 10.67 3.05
N LEU A 179 -1.38 11.51 4.01
CA LEU A 179 -0.54 12.55 4.60
C LEU A 179 -0.69 12.52 6.13
N GLU A 180 0.25 13.23 6.78
CA GLU A 180 0.31 13.35 8.25
C GLU A 180 0.31 11.98 8.93
N PRO A 181 1.46 11.28 8.84
CA PRO A 181 1.60 9.94 9.40
C PRO A 181 1.52 9.99 10.93
N ARG A 182 0.85 9.01 11.51
CA ARG A 182 0.71 8.81 12.95
C ARG A 182 1.81 7.91 13.50
N ARG A 183 2.21 8.15 14.71
CA ARG A 183 3.16 7.27 15.44
C ARG A 183 2.48 6.00 15.95
N SER A 184 1.17 6.07 16.23
CA SER A 184 0.34 4.93 16.66
C SER A 184 -0.97 4.91 15.87
N PRO A 185 -1.56 3.74 15.64
CA PRO A 185 -2.81 3.65 14.89
C PRO A 185 -3.97 4.23 15.71
N ARG A 186 -4.97 4.78 15.02
CA ARG A 186 -6.29 5.00 15.62
C ARG A 186 -6.88 3.65 16.01
N GLY A 187 -7.61 3.65 17.12
CA GLY A 187 -8.52 2.55 17.46
C GLY A 187 -9.50 2.23 16.32
N PRO A 188 -10.30 1.17 16.43
CA PRO A 188 -11.34 0.88 15.44
C PRO A 188 -12.20 2.11 15.20
N VAL A 189 -12.29 2.58 13.96
CA VAL A 189 -13.23 3.64 13.58
C VAL A 189 -14.62 3.01 13.59
N PRO A 190 -15.62 3.57 14.32
CA PRO A 190 -17.00 3.12 14.18
C PRO A 190 -17.43 3.21 12.71
N PRO A 191 -18.26 2.30 12.21
CA PRO A 191 -18.63 2.23 10.79
C PRO A 191 -19.32 3.51 10.26
N ASP A 192 -19.83 4.38 11.13
CA ASP A 192 -20.67 5.53 10.80
C ASP A 192 -20.07 6.90 11.15
N GLY A 193 -18.78 6.99 11.41
CA GLY A 193 -18.11 8.27 11.70
C GLY A 193 -17.73 9.02 10.41
N PRO A 194 -18.06 10.35 10.30
CA PRO A 194 -17.69 11.13 9.13
C PRO A 194 -16.17 11.25 9.02
N VAL A 195 -15.61 10.76 7.92
CA VAL A 195 -14.22 11.01 7.51
C VAL A 195 -14.18 12.38 6.80
N GLY A 196 -14.37 13.44 7.59
CA GLY A 196 -14.33 14.81 7.07
C GLY A 196 -13.12 15.58 7.59
N PRO A 197 -12.60 16.56 6.84
CA PRO A 197 -11.49 17.38 7.27
C PRO A 197 -11.90 18.23 8.45
N ARG A 198 -11.20 18.13 9.58
CA ARG A 198 -11.27 19.18 10.60
C ARG A 198 -10.65 20.44 10.00
N ARG A 199 -11.45 21.49 9.84
CA ARG A 199 -10.96 22.82 9.49
C ARG A 199 -9.89 23.20 10.51
N ALA A 200 -8.73 23.62 9.99
CA ALA A 200 -7.73 24.30 10.82
C ALA A 200 -8.36 25.60 11.36
N ALA A 201 -8.24 25.80 12.65
CA ALA A 201 -8.48 27.07 13.30
C ALA A 201 -7.27 27.95 13.14
#